data_20298ed7825ea576398ec70eb7f88034
#
_entry.id   20298ed7825ea576398ec70eb7f88034
#
_cell.length_a   1.000
_cell.length_b   1.000
_cell.length_c   1.000
_cell.angle_alpha   90.00
_cell.angle_beta   90.00
_cell.angle_gamma   90.00
#
_symmetry.space_group_name_H-M   'P 1'
#
loop_
_entity.id
_entity.type
_entity.pdbx_description
1 polymer ?
#
loop_
_entity_poly.entity_id
_entity_poly.type
_entity_poly.pdbx_seq_one_letter_code
_entity_poly.pdbx_strand_id
1 'polypeptide(L)'
;LHVLVGGLGLGYTAREALRSERVARVDVVEFLPPVIDWLARGLVPLAAELQADARFAVTEGDVYQRLASPPAQRYDVILIDVDNSPDEQLGDANASFYTETGLTLAKQHLAENGVLAVWSYADSATFERALRRVFREVRVEPVHFENGVVGEAETNWLFFARG
;
A
#
# COMPACT_ATOMS: atom_id res chain seq x y z
N LEU A 1 2.54 -16.29 0.32
CA LEU A 1 2.29 -15.03 1.02
C LEU A 1 0.90 -14.52 0.68
N HIS A 2 0.24 -13.89 1.65
CA HIS A 2 -1.00 -13.14 1.48
C HIS A 2 -0.69 -11.64 1.57
N VAL A 3 -1.01 -10.90 0.51
CA VAL A 3 -0.67 -9.48 0.37
C VAL A 3 -1.95 -8.64 0.39
N LEU A 4 -1.97 -7.57 1.19
CA LEU A 4 -2.95 -6.50 1.12
C LEU A 4 -2.34 -5.32 0.37
N VAL A 5 -3.06 -4.77 -0.58
CA VAL A 5 -2.70 -3.52 -1.26
C VAL A 5 -3.77 -2.46 -0.99
N GLY A 6 -3.41 -1.35 -0.40
CA GLY A 6 -4.25 -0.16 -0.29
C GLY A 6 -4.02 0.73 -1.50
N GLY A 7 -5.10 0.96 -2.26
CA GLY A 7 -5.08 1.67 -3.53
C GLY A 7 -4.89 0.73 -4.73
N LEU A 8 -5.78 0.83 -5.71
CA LEU A 8 -5.68 0.09 -6.97
C LEU A 8 -4.90 0.89 -8.02
N GLY A 9 -5.21 2.16 -8.18
CA GLY A 9 -4.67 3.00 -9.23
C GLY A 9 -4.79 2.33 -10.61
N LEU A 10 -3.68 2.19 -11.33
CA LEU A 10 -3.61 1.46 -12.59
C LEU A 10 -3.25 -0.04 -12.41
N GLY A 11 -3.08 -0.50 -11.17
CA GLY A 11 -2.85 -1.90 -10.84
C GLY A 11 -1.38 -2.33 -10.80
N TYR A 12 -0.43 -1.42 -10.95
CA TYR A 12 1.00 -1.77 -11.02
C TYR A 12 1.52 -2.41 -9.74
N THR A 13 1.15 -1.89 -8.57
CA THR A 13 1.57 -2.44 -7.27
C THR A 13 1.05 -3.86 -7.07
N ALA A 14 -0.23 -4.10 -7.39
CA ALA A 14 -0.82 -5.43 -7.32
C ALA A 14 -0.15 -6.40 -8.32
N ARG A 15 0.09 -5.97 -9.56
CA ARG A 15 0.77 -6.76 -10.58
C ARG A 15 2.18 -7.16 -10.14
N GLU A 16 2.97 -6.23 -9.59
CA GLU A 16 4.32 -6.54 -9.13
C GLU A 16 4.30 -7.56 -7.96
N ALA A 17 3.34 -7.46 -7.05
CA ALA A 17 3.17 -8.46 -6.01
C ALA A 17 2.86 -9.85 -6.59
N LEU A 18 2.00 -9.94 -7.61
CA LEU A 18 1.60 -11.19 -8.27
C LEU A 18 2.74 -11.85 -9.07
N ARG A 19 3.78 -11.12 -9.47
CA ARG A 19 4.97 -11.69 -10.15
C ARG A 19 5.75 -12.66 -9.28
N SER A 20 5.59 -12.59 -7.97
CA SER A 20 6.24 -13.55 -7.07
C SER A 20 5.43 -14.84 -6.98
N GLU A 21 6.06 -15.96 -7.27
CA GLU A 21 5.46 -17.30 -7.09
C GLU A 21 5.17 -17.63 -5.62
N ARG A 22 5.78 -16.91 -4.68
CA ARG A 22 5.52 -17.05 -3.24
C ARG A 22 4.20 -16.42 -2.82
N VAL A 23 3.61 -15.55 -3.65
CA VAL A 23 2.34 -14.89 -3.36
C VAL A 23 1.20 -15.81 -3.76
N ALA A 24 0.41 -16.21 -2.78
CA ALA A 24 -0.77 -17.05 -2.96
C ALA A 24 -2.04 -16.22 -3.16
N ARG A 25 -2.06 -14.96 -2.69
CA ARG A 25 -3.21 -14.05 -2.81
C ARG A 25 -2.81 -12.60 -2.69
N VAL A 26 -3.45 -11.75 -3.50
CA VAL A 26 -3.40 -10.29 -3.42
C VAL A 26 -4.82 -9.76 -3.28
N ASP A 27 -5.11 -9.17 -2.12
CA ASP A 27 -6.36 -8.44 -1.87
C ASP A 27 -6.09 -6.94 -2.02
N VAL A 28 -6.78 -6.29 -2.95
CA VAL A 28 -6.72 -4.84 -3.15
C VAL A 28 -7.95 -4.20 -2.52
N VAL A 29 -7.75 -3.09 -1.79
CA VAL A 29 -8.82 -2.24 -1.28
C VAL A 29 -8.73 -0.91 -2.00
N GLU A 30 -9.79 -0.57 -2.75
CA GLU A 30 -9.88 0.68 -3.53
C GLU A 30 -11.08 1.48 -3.05
N PHE A 31 -10.85 2.76 -2.76
CA PHE A 31 -11.89 3.65 -2.23
C PHE A 31 -12.83 4.18 -3.31
N LEU A 32 -12.35 4.34 -4.54
CA LEU A 32 -13.06 4.98 -5.64
C LEU A 32 -13.76 3.95 -6.53
N PRO A 33 -15.11 3.82 -6.46
CA PRO A 33 -15.86 2.90 -7.33
C PRO A 33 -15.56 3.07 -8.83
N PRO A 34 -15.34 4.30 -9.37
CA PRO A 34 -14.99 4.44 -10.78
C PRO A 34 -13.69 3.76 -11.18
N VAL A 35 -12.68 3.69 -10.29
CA VAL A 35 -11.40 3.03 -10.57
C VAL A 35 -11.60 1.51 -10.66
N ILE A 36 -12.46 0.95 -9.81
CA ILE A 36 -12.86 -0.47 -9.88
C ILE A 36 -13.64 -0.76 -11.17
N ASP A 37 -14.56 0.13 -11.56
CA ASP A 37 -15.31 0.01 -12.82
C ASP A 37 -14.38 0.06 -14.04
N TRP A 38 -13.38 0.93 -14.05
CA TRP A 38 -12.40 0.99 -15.13
C TRP A 38 -11.61 -0.32 -15.28
N LEU A 39 -11.20 -0.93 -14.15
CA LEU A 39 -10.59 -2.25 -14.17
C LEU A 39 -11.54 -3.31 -14.73
N ALA A 40 -12.78 -3.35 -14.23
CA ALA A 40 -13.79 -4.33 -14.64
C ALA A 40 -14.12 -4.24 -16.15
N ARG A 41 -14.13 -3.04 -16.70
CA ARG A 41 -14.39 -2.75 -18.12
C ARG A 41 -13.17 -2.84 -19.04
N GLY A 42 -12.00 -3.16 -18.49
CA GLY A 42 -10.78 -3.26 -19.30
C GLY A 42 -10.20 -1.93 -19.75
N LEU A 43 -10.51 -0.83 -19.07
CA LEU A 43 -10.09 0.53 -19.45
C LEU A 43 -8.71 0.91 -18.89
N VAL A 44 -8.18 0.14 -17.94
CA VAL A 44 -6.82 0.34 -17.43
C VAL A 44 -5.85 -0.64 -18.11
N PRO A 45 -4.58 -0.27 -18.32
CA PRO A 45 -3.63 -1.07 -19.11
C PRO A 45 -3.45 -2.51 -18.62
N LEU A 46 -3.52 -2.73 -17.30
CA LEU A 46 -3.28 -4.02 -16.67
C LEU A 46 -4.56 -4.84 -16.41
N ALA A 47 -5.73 -4.36 -16.85
CA ALA A 47 -7.01 -4.99 -16.53
C ALA A 47 -7.08 -6.47 -16.95
N ALA A 48 -6.68 -6.79 -18.16
CA ALA A 48 -6.73 -8.16 -18.66
C ALA A 48 -5.80 -9.11 -17.88
N GLU A 49 -4.59 -8.65 -17.53
CA GLU A 49 -3.63 -9.42 -16.76
C GLU A 49 -4.14 -9.68 -15.34
N LEU A 50 -4.59 -8.62 -14.65
CA LEU A 50 -5.07 -8.72 -13.27
C LEU A 50 -6.33 -9.55 -13.16
N GLN A 51 -7.29 -9.38 -14.06
CA GLN A 51 -8.55 -10.15 -14.05
C GLN A 51 -8.35 -11.63 -14.38
N ALA A 52 -7.30 -11.98 -15.12
CA ALA A 52 -6.98 -13.36 -15.45
C ALA A 52 -6.27 -14.11 -14.29
N ASP A 53 -5.70 -13.41 -13.34
CA ASP A 53 -4.99 -14.05 -12.21
C ASP A 53 -5.96 -14.40 -11.08
N ALA A 54 -6.17 -15.69 -10.85
CA ALA A 54 -7.07 -16.19 -9.80
C ALA A 54 -6.66 -15.80 -8.37
N ARG A 55 -5.43 -15.33 -8.18
CA ARG A 55 -4.92 -14.84 -6.89
C ARG A 55 -5.30 -13.40 -6.60
N PHE A 56 -5.78 -12.66 -7.61
CA PHE A 56 -6.15 -11.25 -7.52
C PHE A 56 -7.59 -11.08 -7.07
N ALA A 57 -7.83 -10.17 -6.13
CA ALA A 57 -9.16 -9.72 -5.76
C ALA A 57 -9.14 -8.22 -5.46
N VAL A 58 -10.17 -7.50 -5.89
CA VAL A 58 -10.39 -6.09 -5.54
C VAL A 58 -11.71 -5.94 -4.81
N THR A 59 -11.71 -5.11 -3.76
CA THR A 59 -12.88 -4.80 -2.93
C THR A 59 -12.99 -3.29 -2.79
N GLU A 60 -14.19 -2.76 -2.97
CA GLU A 60 -14.50 -1.36 -2.63
C GLU A 60 -14.40 -1.16 -1.11
N GLY A 61 -13.73 -0.11 -0.68
CA GLY A 61 -13.61 0.26 0.72
C GLY A 61 -12.46 1.21 1.00
N ASP A 62 -12.40 1.64 2.25
CA ASP A 62 -11.32 2.47 2.79
C ASP A 62 -10.31 1.57 3.51
N VAL A 63 -9.06 1.53 3.00
CA VAL A 63 -8.00 0.71 3.58
C VAL A 63 -7.62 1.20 4.99
N TYR A 64 -7.67 2.49 5.26
CA TYR A 64 -7.33 3.03 6.58
C TYR A 64 -8.40 2.67 7.61
N GLN A 65 -9.68 2.75 7.22
CA GLN A 65 -10.78 2.28 8.07
C GLN A 65 -10.67 0.77 8.33
N ARG A 66 -10.30 -0.02 7.32
CA ARG A 66 -10.04 -1.46 7.48
C ARG A 66 -8.93 -1.70 8.49
N LEU A 67 -7.80 -0.99 8.37
CA LEU A 67 -6.64 -1.15 9.27
C LEU A 67 -6.89 -0.60 10.68
N ALA A 68 -7.82 0.33 10.86
CA ALA A 68 -8.27 0.83 12.16
C ALA A 68 -9.25 -0.11 12.88
N SER A 69 -9.82 -1.08 12.17
CA SER A 69 -10.80 -2.05 12.69
C SER A 69 -10.11 -3.33 13.17
N PRO A 70 -10.75 -4.17 14.01
CA PRO A 70 -10.20 -5.48 14.36
C PRO A 70 -9.94 -6.35 13.12
N PRO A 71 -8.79 -7.03 13.01
CA PRO A 71 -8.44 -7.81 11.83
C PRO A 71 -9.34 -9.04 11.68
N ALA A 72 -9.99 -9.18 10.52
CA ALA A 72 -10.67 -10.42 10.13
C ALA A 72 -9.68 -11.50 9.65
N GLN A 73 -8.52 -11.08 9.14
CA GLN A 73 -7.42 -11.92 8.69
C GLN A 73 -6.10 -11.16 8.81
N ARG A 74 -4.99 -11.87 8.72
CA ARG A 74 -3.66 -11.27 8.76
C ARG A 74 -2.95 -11.43 7.42
N TYR A 75 -2.04 -10.51 7.14
CA TYR A 75 -1.30 -10.42 5.90
C TYR A 75 0.21 -10.56 6.16
N ASP A 76 0.89 -11.25 5.27
CA ASP A 76 2.36 -11.32 5.28
C ASP A 76 2.97 -9.99 4.83
N VAL A 77 2.28 -9.27 3.94
CA VAL A 77 2.70 -7.97 3.44
C VAL A 77 1.49 -7.05 3.33
N ILE A 78 1.63 -5.83 3.81
CA ILE A 78 0.67 -4.73 3.59
C ILE A 78 1.41 -3.63 2.82
N LEU A 79 0.89 -3.27 1.65
CA LEU A 79 1.42 -2.21 0.77
C LEU A 79 0.42 -1.06 0.75
N ILE A 80 0.83 0.13 1.17
CA ILE A 80 0.01 1.35 1.14
C ILE A 80 0.55 2.27 0.05
N ASP A 81 -0.29 2.52 -0.95
CA ASP A 81 -0.01 3.32 -2.15
C ASP A 81 -1.25 4.18 -2.46
N VAL A 82 -1.61 5.06 -1.52
CA VAL A 82 -2.86 5.85 -1.54
C VAL A 82 -2.57 7.34 -1.52
N ASP A 83 -1.88 7.82 -0.48
CA ASP A 83 -1.61 9.24 -0.30
C ASP A 83 -0.34 9.68 -1.03
N ASN A 84 -0.21 10.98 -1.27
CA ASN A 84 0.99 11.57 -1.87
C ASN A 84 2.20 11.37 -0.95
N SER A 85 2.02 11.67 0.34
CA SER A 85 3.03 11.44 1.39
C SER A 85 2.36 11.33 2.76
N PRO A 86 3.08 10.84 3.80
CA PRO A 86 2.60 10.86 5.17
C PRO A 86 2.24 12.26 5.69
N ASP A 87 2.83 13.30 5.13
CA ASP A 87 2.60 14.70 5.52
C ASP A 87 1.59 15.42 4.59
N GLU A 88 1.20 14.78 3.47
CA GLU A 88 0.21 15.29 2.49
C GLU A 88 -0.80 14.19 2.14
N GLN A 89 -1.77 13.97 3.01
CA GLN A 89 -2.82 13.00 2.81
C GLN A 89 -3.92 13.54 1.87
N LEU A 90 -4.55 12.65 1.12
CA LEU A 90 -5.69 12.97 0.25
C LEU A 90 -6.96 13.34 1.01
N GLY A 91 -7.01 13.08 2.33
CA GLY A 91 -8.11 13.44 3.20
C GLY A 91 -7.71 13.44 4.67
N ASP A 92 -8.32 14.32 5.47
CA ASP A 92 -8.03 14.47 6.91
C ASP A 92 -8.21 13.17 7.71
N ALA A 93 -9.13 12.31 7.27
CA ALA A 93 -9.37 11.00 7.90
C ALA A 93 -8.16 10.05 7.81
N ASN A 94 -7.33 10.20 6.76
CA ASN A 94 -6.15 9.37 6.53
C ASN A 94 -5.02 9.66 7.54
N ALA A 95 -4.96 10.90 8.06
CA ALA A 95 -3.92 11.34 8.97
C ALA A 95 -3.77 10.44 10.21
N SER A 96 -4.84 9.82 10.66
CA SER A 96 -4.84 8.93 11.82
C SER A 96 -3.95 7.69 11.62
N PHE A 97 -3.86 7.16 10.40
CA PHE A 97 -3.02 6.01 10.06
C PHE A 97 -1.52 6.29 10.31
N TYR A 98 -1.07 7.51 10.01
CA TYR A 98 0.34 7.89 10.10
C TYR A 98 0.81 8.19 11.53
N THR A 99 -0.07 8.03 12.52
CA THR A 99 0.24 8.17 13.95
C THR A 99 0.68 6.84 14.58
N GLU A 100 1.33 6.91 15.75
CA GLU A 100 1.67 5.71 16.55
C GLU A 100 0.44 4.85 16.85
N THR A 101 -0.70 5.47 17.13
CA THR A 101 -1.96 4.76 17.41
C THR A 101 -2.46 4.02 16.15
N GLY A 102 -2.53 4.71 15.01
CA GLY A 102 -2.96 4.10 13.75
C GLY A 102 -2.03 2.97 13.30
N LEU A 103 -0.71 3.17 13.43
CA LEU A 103 0.28 2.14 13.12
C LEU A 103 0.18 0.93 14.05
N THR A 104 -0.14 1.14 15.34
CA THR A 104 -0.37 0.06 16.30
C THR A 104 -1.58 -0.79 15.90
N LEU A 105 -2.66 -0.16 15.41
CA LEU A 105 -3.82 -0.87 14.89
C LEU A 105 -3.48 -1.61 13.60
N ALA A 106 -2.82 -0.94 12.66
CA ALA A 106 -2.40 -1.55 11.39
C ALA A 106 -1.48 -2.77 11.60
N LYS A 107 -0.58 -2.72 12.60
CA LYS A 107 0.30 -3.83 12.96
C LYS A 107 -0.47 -5.10 13.35
N GLN A 108 -1.68 -4.99 13.91
CA GLN A 108 -2.51 -6.16 14.27
C GLN A 108 -2.94 -6.97 13.04
N HIS A 109 -2.99 -6.33 11.87
CA HIS A 109 -3.30 -6.99 10.60
C HIS A 109 -2.11 -7.72 9.96
N LEU A 110 -0.89 -7.57 10.50
CA LEU A 110 0.27 -8.30 10.03
C LEU A 110 0.33 -9.70 10.65
N ALA A 111 0.73 -10.67 9.84
CA ALA A 111 1.15 -11.98 10.30
C ALA A 111 2.45 -11.86 11.12
N GLU A 112 2.85 -12.94 11.79
CA GLU A 112 4.16 -13.01 12.44
C GLU A 112 5.27 -12.77 11.42
N ASN A 113 6.17 -11.83 11.70
CA ASN A 113 7.20 -11.34 10.79
C ASN A 113 6.69 -10.67 9.50
N GLY A 114 5.42 -10.30 9.44
CA GLY A 114 4.85 -9.55 8.32
C GLY A 114 5.48 -8.16 8.17
N VAL A 115 5.36 -7.60 6.97
CA VAL A 115 5.95 -6.32 6.59
C VAL A 115 4.86 -5.34 6.19
N LEU A 116 4.90 -4.14 6.76
CA LEU A 116 4.20 -2.96 6.26
C LEU A 116 5.16 -2.19 5.36
N ALA A 117 4.72 -1.83 4.15
CA ALA A 117 5.43 -0.93 3.27
C ALA A 117 4.50 0.22 2.85
N VAL A 118 5.02 1.45 2.90
CA VAL A 118 4.29 2.66 2.52
C VAL A 118 5.11 3.41 1.48
N TRP A 119 4.47 3.73 0.35
CA TRP A 119 5.05 4.58 -0.67
C TRP A 119 4.81 6.07 -0.35
N SER A 120 5.75 6.91 -0.76
CA SER A 120 5.65 8.36 -0.65
C SER A 120 6.51 9.05 -1.70
N TYR A 121 6.05 10.21 -2.23
CA TYR A 121 6.90 11.03 -3.09
C TYR A 121 7.92 11.85 -2.29
N ALA A 122 7.72 12.01 -0.98
CA ALA A 122 8.60 12.80 -0.11
C ALA A 122 9.06 12.01 1.11
N ASP A 123 10.21 12.36 1.64
CA ASP A 123 10.66 11.89 2.95
C ASP A 123 9.78 12.46 4.07
N SER A 124 9.62 11.70 5.14
CA SER A 124 8.91 12.13 6.35
C SER A 124 9.61 11.62 7.62
N ALA A 125 10.43 12.46 8.20
CA ALA A 125 11.07 12.15 9.48
C ALA A 125 10.07 11.97 10.63
N THR A 126 8.88 12.57 10.53
CA THR A 126 7.82 12.42 11.54
C THR A 126 7.21 11.01 11.44
N PHE A 127 6.93 10.56 10.26
CA PHE A 127 6.39 9.21 10.03
C PHE A 127 7.43 8.14 10.36
N GLU A 128 8.70 8.33 9.97
CA GLU A 128 9.77 7.41 10.35
C GLU A 128 9.88 7.25 11.88
N ARG A 129 9.80 8.35 12.63
CA ARG A 129 9.80 8.29 14.10
C ARG A 129 8.61 7.52 14.65
N ALA A 130 7.41 7.72 14.10
CA ALA A 130 6.22 6.96 14.49
C ALA A 130 6.37 5.47 14.22
N LEU A 131 6.88 5.09 13.05
CA LEU A 131 7.18 3.69 12.71
C LEU A 131 8.15 3.06 13.71
N ARG A 132 9.27 3.75 14.05
CA ARG A 132 10.29 3.25 14.98
C ARG A 132 9.80 3.09 16.42
N ARG A 133 8.69 3.74 16.81
CA ARG A 133 8.07 3.54 18.13
C ARG A 133 7.14 2.32 18.16
N VAL A 134 6.62 1.90 17.02
CA VAL A 134 5.65 0.81 16.92
C VAL A 134 6.29 -0.50 16.46
N PHE A 135 7.24 -0.41 15.53
CA PHE A 135 7.87 -1.58 14.91
C PHE A 135 9.31 -1.77 15.37
N ARG A 136 9.76 -3.02 15.39
CA ARG A 136 11.12 -3.36 15.83
C ARG A 136 12.18 -3.03 14.79
N GLU A 137 11.84 -3.23 13.52
CA GLU A 137 12.72 -2.98 12.39
C GLU A 137 12.07 -1.97 11.45
N VAL A 138 12.76 -0.88 11.15
CA VAL A 138 12.29 0.15 10.22
C VAL A 138 13.42 0.51 9.28
N ARG A 139 13.12 0.51 7.98
CA ARG A 139 14.02 0.92 6.90
C ARG A 139 13.31 1.93 6.01
N VAL A 140 13.99 3.00 5.66
CA VAL A 140 13.52 4.02 4.73
C VAL A 140 14.48 4.04 3.55
N GLU A 141 13.96 3.88 2.34
CA GLU A 141 14.76 3.79 1.13
C GLU A 141 14.33 4.84 0.10
N PRO A 142 15.26 5.68 -0.37
CA PRO A 142 15.03 6.50 -1.54
C PRO A 142 15.09 5.63 -2.80
N VAL A 143 14.15 5.87 -3.72
CA VAL A 143 14.12 5.27 -5.06
C VAL A 143 14.29 6.38 -6.07
N HIS A 144 15.46 6.44 -6.70
CA HIS A 144 15.78 7.43 -7.71
C HIS A 144 15.37 6.92 -9.10
N PHE A 145 14.70 7.77 -9.87
CA PHE A 145 14.33 7.45 -11.25
C PHE A 145 14.33 8.71 -12.11
N GLU A 146 14.47 8.53 -13.42
CA GLU A 146 14.28 9.60 -14.39
C GLU A 146 12.81 9.62 -14.84
N ASN A 147 12.15 10.75 -14.67
CA ASN A 147 10.82 10.95 -15.21
C ASN A 147 10.93 11.19 -16.72
N GLY A 148 10.66 10.15 -17.51
CA GLY A 148 10.76 10.18 -18.96
C GLY A 148 9.84 11.19 -19.68
N VAL A 149 8.87 11.78 -18.96
CA VAL A 149 7.97 12.78 -19.53
C VAL A 149 8.54 14.20 -19.40
N VAL A 150 9.15 14.52 -18.25
CA VAL A 150 9.70 15.85 -17.97
C VAL A 150 11.21 15.90 -18.08
N GLY A 151 11.89 14.75 -18.14
CA GLY A 151 13.36 14.66 -18.26
C GLY A 151 14.10 15.07 -16.98
N GLU A 152 13.43 15.02 -15.83
CA GLU A 152 14.01 15.37 -14.54
C GLU A 152 14.20 14.12 -13.68
N ALA A 153 15.28 14.14 -12.88
CA ALA A 153 15.50 13.11 -11.87
C ALA A 153 14.56 13.35 -10.68
N GLU A 154 13.81 12.32 -10.33
CA GLU A 154 12.89 12.33 -9.19
C GLU A 154 13.28 11.28 -8.14
N THR A 155 12.79 11.45 -6.93
CA THR A 155 13.02 10.51 -5.83
C THR A 155 11.71 10.23 -5.12
N ASN A 156 11.32 8.96 -5.10
CA ASN A 156 10.28 8.46 -4.22
C ASN A 156 10.90 7.81 -3.00
N TRP A 157 10.09 7.59 -1.98
CA TRP A 157 10.51 6.99 -0.72
C TRP A 157 9.67 5.78 -0.38
N LEU A 158 10.32 4.74 0.10
CA LEU A 158 9.66 3.54 0.60
C LEU A 158 9.98 3.37 2.07
N PHE A 159 8.94 3.38 2.89
CA PHE A 159 9.02 3.12 4.33
C PHE A 159 8.66 1.66 4.59
N PHE A 160 9.60 0.88 5.09
CA PHE A 160 9.37 -0.51 5.46
C PHE A 160 9.39 -0.65 6.98
N ALA A 161 8.43 -1.39 7.53
CA ALA A 161 8.36 -1.67 8.95
C ALA A 161 7.99 -3.13 9.21
N ARG A 162 8.65 -3.74 10.19
CA ARG A 162 8.47 -5.15 10.59
C ARG A 162 8.37 -5.27 12.10
N GLY A 163 7.41 -6.09 12.56
CA GLY A 163 7.06 -6.25 13.97
C GLY A 163 7.84 -7.30 14.72
#